data_75bdbc5319dbdfbb034ea89f18ad6642
#
_entry.id   75bdbc5319dbdfbb034ea89f18ad6642
#
_cell.length_a   1.000
_cell.length_b   1.000
_cell.length_c   1.000
_cell.angle_alpha   90.00
_cell.angle_beta   90.00
_cell.angle_gamma   90.00
#
_symmetry.space_group_name_H-M   'P 1'
#
loop_
_entity.id
_entity.type
_entity.pdbx_description
1 polymer ?
#
loop_
_entity_poly.entity_id
_entity_poly.type
_entity_poly.pdbx_seq_one_letter_code
_entity_poly.pdbx_strand_id
1 'polypeptide(L)'
;MRKLAAALMLLLSIGEARAELDLRANERPLPVTRDDNAISKIPPNYRFVEPGVLTVAISTLNSPPLALLASDNRTRIGSDPDIARLLAGSLGLKLKLVPTAWEDWPLGIASGRYDVALINIAVTEKRKEKFDFATYRVDSLAFSVKSTSEITRISNAQDLSGRKVIVGSGTNQERILLGWNAENEAAGRQPALPVYLTDDASGNLYIQSGRADIFFGPQSVASYKAALNGKTKVVGLGPKKAWVATTTKKGNGLVYALQAALNGAIARGEYQQVLARWGEQGEEVRQSEVNPPGITY
;
A
#
# COMPACT_ATOMS: atom_id res chain seq x y z
N MET A 1 -41.93 -59.18 -16.57
CA MET A 1 -42.20 -57.85 -15.98
C MET A 1 -40.91 -57.35 -15.31
N ARG A 2 -40.12 -56.54 -16.00
CA ARG A 2 -38.84 -56.01 -15.52
C ARG A 2 -39.08 -54.63 -14.92
N LYS A 3 -38.85 -54.47 -13.63
CA LYS A 3 -38.87 -53.14 -12.95
C LYS A 3 -37.50 -52.47 -13.14
N LEU A 4 -37.45 -51.40 -13.90
CA LEU A 4 -36.33 -50.49 -13.94
C LEU A 4 -36.36 -49.64 -12.66
N ALA A 5 -35.33 -49.72 -11.86
CA ALA A 5 -35.04 -48.77 -10.78
C ALA A 5 -34.17 -47.65 -11.35
N ALA A 6 -34.72 -46.44 -11.43
CA ALA A 6 -33.98 -45.23 -11.78
C ALA A 6 -33.27 -44.73 -10.52
N ALA A 7 -31.95 -44.80 -10.48
CA ALA A 7 -31.15 -44.19 -9.44
C ALA A 7 -30.96 -42.70 -9.77
N LEU A 8 -31.58 -41.83 -9.00
CA LEU A 8 -31.42 -40.37 -9.06
C LEU A 8 -30.12 -40.02 -8.33
N MET A 9 -29.03 -39.78 -9.08
CA MET A 9 -27.80 -39.21 -8.53
C MET A 9 -28.04 -37.73 -8.22
N LEU A 10 -28.18 -37.43 -6.94
CA LEU A 10 -28.15 -36.06 -6.42
C LEU A 10 -26.70 -35.58 -6.43
N LEU A 11 -26.30 -34.80 -7.44
CA LEU A 11 -25.04 -34.05 -7.44
C LEU A 11 -25.16 -32.94 -6.40
N LEU A 12 -24.69 -33.20 -5.19
CA LEU A 12 -24.39 -32.18 -4.19
C LEU A 12 -23.22 -31.35 -4.73
N SER A 13 -23.52 -30.21 -5.34
CA SER A 13 -22.54 -29.16 -5.55
C SER A 13 -22.15 -28.60 -4.16
N ILE A 14 -21.05 -29.10 -3.64
CA ILE A 14 -20.38 -28.49 -2.51
C ILE A 14 -19.78 -27.18 -3.06
N GLY A 15 -20.57 -26.11 -3.00
CA GLY A 15 -20.05 -24.78 -3.15
C GLY A 15 -19.11 -24.55 -1.98
N GLU A 16 -17.81 -24.53 -2.23
CA GLU A 16 -16.86 -24.00 -1.26
C GLU A 16 -17.25 -22.54 -0.99
N ALA A 17 -18.01 -22.33 0.07
CA ALA A 17 -18.19 -21.01 0.66
C ALA A 17 -16.82 -20.58 1.16
N ARG A 18 -16.06 -19.84 0.33
CA ARG A 18 -14.88 -19.15 0.82
C ARG A 18 -15.35 -18.21 1.90
N ALA A 19 -14.86 -18.43 3.12
CA ALA A 19 -15.12 -17.54 4.24
C ALA A 19 -14.71 -16.12 3.82
N GLU A 20 -15.67 -15.22 3.83
CA GLU A 20 -15.40 -13.79 3.68
C GLU A 20 -14.47 -13.38 4.82
N LEU A 21 -13.39 -12.67 4.52
CA LEU A 21 -12.39 -12.32 5.52
C LEU A 21 -13.04 -11.39 6.56
N ASP A 22 -13.19 -11.88 7.78
CA ASP A 22 -13.76 -11.08 8.86
C ASP A 22 -12.74 -10.10 9.44
N LEU A 23 -12.86 -8.84 9.05
CA LEU A 23 -11.97 -7.76 9.49
C LEU A 23 -12.44 -7.06 10.78
N ARG A 24 -13.54 -7.50 11.42
CA ARG A 24 -14.07 -6.82 12.62
C ARG A 24 -13.06 -6.77 13.77
N ALA A 25 -12.19 -7.76 13.90
CA ALA A 25 -11.09 -7.73 14.88
C ALA A 25 -10.08 -6.62 14.55
N ASN A 26 -9.90 -6.29 13.28
CA ASN A 26 -8.97 -5.27 12.80
C ASN A 26 -9.54 -3.84 12.90
N GLU A 27 -10.82 -3.70 13.17
CA GLU A 27 -11.45 -2.40 13.41
C GLU A 27 -11.13 -1.83 14.80
N ARG A 28 -10.75 -2.68 15.75
CA ARG A 28 -10.39 -2.25 17.10
C ARG A 28 -8.96 -1.69 17.09
N PRO A 29 -8.76 -0.44 17.58
CA PRO A 29 -7.41 0.11 17.71
C PRO A 29 -6.51 -0.77 18.58
N LEU A 30 -5.25 -0.94 18.17
CA LEU A 30 -4.21 -1.53 19.02
C LEU A 30 -3.82 -0.53 20.11
N PRO A 31 -3.45 -1.00 21.31
CA PRO A 31 -2.91 -0.14 22.33
C PRO A 31 -1.57 0.45 21.89
N VAL A 32 -1.31 1.68 22.23
CA VAL A 32 -0.07 2.41 21.91
C VAL A 32 0.50 3.03 23.16
N THR A 33 1.78 2.83 23.41
CA THR A 33 2.49 3.41 24.52
C THR A 33 3.02 4.80 24.15
N ARG A 34 2.75 5.78 25.01
CA ARG A 34 3.35 7.13 24.91
C ARG A 34 4.88 7.02 25.06
N ASP A 35 5.60 7.75 24.23
CA ASP A 35 7.06 7.71 24.18
C ASP A 35 7.65 9.12 24.41
N ASP A 36 8.10 9.38 25.65
CA ASP A 36 8.62 10.70 26.02
C ASP A 36 9.92 11.04 25.29
N ASN A 37 10.71 10.03 24.87
CA ASN A 37 11.88 10.27 24.02
C ASN A 37 11.44 10.77 22.64
N ALA A 38 10.42 10.18 22.03
CA ALA A 38 9.89 10.65 20.74
C ALA A 38 9.30 12.05 20.86
N ILE A 39 8.56 12.34 21.94
CA ILE A 39 7.99 13.66 22.21
C ILE A 39 9.09 14.73 22.33
N SER A 40 10.20 14.41 23.00
CA SER A 40 11.33 15.34 23.18
C SER A 40 12.01 15.71 21.85
N LYS A 41 11.79 14.94 20.78
CA LYS A 41 12.31 15.21 19.42
C LYS A 41 11.42 16.12 18.59
N ILE A 42 10.22 16.45 19.06
CA ILE A 42 9.38 17.45 18.37
C ILE A 42 10.09 18.80 18.47
N PRO A 43 10.38 19.48 17.35
CA PRO A 43 11.05 20.77 17.40
C PRO A 43 10.22 21.79 18.22
N PRO A 44 10.82 22.57 19.11
CA PRO A 44 10.07 23.52 19.97
C PRO A 44 9.26 24.55 19.19
N ASN A 45 9.69 24.89 18.00
CA ASN A 45 9.03 25.83 17.09
C ASN A 45 8.07 25.16 16.10
N TYR A 46 7.95 23.81 16.11
CA TYR A 46 7.01 23.12 15.23
C TYR A 46 5.56 23.51 15.61
N ARG A 47 4.77 23.80 14.61
CA ARG A 47 3.35 24.10 14.78
C ARG A 47 2.54 23.06 14.03
N PHE A 48 1.86 22.19 14.78
CA PHE A 48 0.91 21.24 14.21
C PHE A 48 -0.22 21.99 13.50
N VAL A 49 -0.76 21.41 12.44
CA VAL A 49 -1.91 21.96 11.70
C VAL A 49 -3.07 22.27 12.66
N GLU A 50 -3.30 21.37 13.61
CA GLU A 50 -4.24 21.56 14.72
C GLU A 50 -3.48 21.34 16.04
N PRO A 51 -3.54 22.27 17.01
CA PRO A 51 -2.85 22.10 18.28
C PRO A 51 -3.24 20.80 19.00
N GLY A 52 -2.26 19.99 19.38
CA GLY A 52 -2.47 18.71 20.08
C GLY A 52 -2.97 17.56 19.18
N VAL A 53 -2.96 17.74 17.87
CA VAL A 53 -3.43 16.75 16.90
C VAL A 53 -2.35 16.48 15.87
N LEU A 54 -2.10 15.20 15.56
CA LEU A 54 -1.32 14.79 14.39
C LEU A 54 -2.29 14.64 13.21
N THR A 55 -2.20 15.53 12.23
CA THR A 55 -3.02 15.51 11.02
C THR A 55 -2.31 14.70 9.95
N VAL A 56 -2.89 13.58 9.54
CA VAL A 56 -2.26 12.61 8.66
C VAL A 56 -3.07 12.42 7.39
N ALA A 57 -2.45 12.69 6.23
CA ALA A 57 -3.01 12.32 4.94
C ALA A 57 -3.00 10.80 4.79
N ILE A 58 -4.14 10.21 4.43
CA ILE A 58 -4.33 8.78 4.23
C ILE A 58 -5.01 8.52 2.88
N SER A 59 -4.75 7.40 2.23
CA SER A 59 -5.33 7.10 0.92
C SER A 59 -6.85 7.12 0.93
N THR A 60 -7.44 7.75 -0.11
CA THR A 60 -8.87 7.61 -0.41
C THR A 60 -9.21 6.25 -1.02
N LEU A 61 -8.23 5.54 -1.57
CA LEU A 61 -8.44 4.24 -2.20
C LEU A 61 -8.84 3.19 -1.17
N ASN A 62 -9.64 2.24 -1.62
CA ASN A 62 -9.98 1.04 -0.85
C ASN A 62 -9.04 -0.09 -1.29
N SER A 63 -7.79 -0.02 -0.83
CA SER A 63 -6.68 -0.91 -1.24
C SER A 63 -6.15 -1.71 -0.05
N PRO A 64 -6.89 -2.76 0.40
CA PRO A 64 -6.42 -3.61 1.48
C PRO A 64 -5.11 -4.33 1.10
N PRO A 65 -4.21 -4.56 2.05
CA PRO A 65 -4.29 -4.29 3.50
C PRO A 65 -3.89 -2.85 3.89
N LEU A 66 -3.45 -2.00 2.95
CA LEU A 66 -2.86 -0.68 3.23
C LEU A 66 -3.87 0.31 3.81
N ALA A 67 -5.01 0.48 3.13
CA ALA A 67 -6.10 1.35 3.57
C ALA A 67 -7.43 0.85 3.02
N LEU A 68 -8.46 0.81 3.86
CA LEU A 68 -9.83 0.43 3.49
C LEU A 68 -10.83 1.04 4.46
N LEU A 69 -12.11 0.96 4.10
CA LEU A 69 -13.19 1.34 5.02
C LEU A 69 -13.55 0.17 5.95
N ALA A 70 -13.81 0.48 7.19
CA ALA A 70 -14.39 -0.45 8.17
C ALA A 70 -15.85 -0.79 7.83
N SER A 71 -16.46 -1.66 8.62
CA SER A 71 -17.85 -2.08 8.45
C SER A 71 -18.87 -0.93 8.54
N ASP A 72 -18.50 0.19 9.18
CA ASP A 72 -19.32 1.41 9.26
C ASP A 72 -19.27 2.27 7.99
N ASN A 73 -18.52 1.88 6.95
CA ASN A 73 -18.27 2.62 5.71
C ASN A 73 -17.76 4.06 5.89
N ARG A 74 -17.16 4.38 7.02
CA ARG A 74 -16.66 5.71 7.39
C ARG A 74 -15.24 5.68 7.95
N THR A 75 -14.99 4.78 8.89
CA THR A 75 -13.70 4.68 9.58
C THR A 75 -12.67 4.06 8.65
N ARG A 76 -11.51 4.73 8.52
CA ARG A 76 -10.36 4.19 7.79
C ARG A 76 -9.57 3.24 8.68
N ILE A 77 -9.36 2.03 8.20
CA ILE A 77 -8.52 0.98 8.79
C ILE A 77 -7.50 0.51 7.76
N GLY A 78 -6.51 -0.23 8.20
CA GLY A 78 -5.41 -0.71 7.35
C GLY A 78 -4.07 -0.50 8.04
N SER A 79 -3.00 -0.98 7.42
CA SER A 79 -1.66 -0.82 7.99
C SER A 79 -1.24 0.64 8.08
N ASP A 80 -1.49 1.46 7.06
CA ASP A 80 -1.18 2.89 7.09
C ASP A 80 -1.97 3.65 8.17
N PRO A 81 -3.31 3.50 8.33
CA PRO A 81 -4.04 4.04 9.46
C PRO A 81 -3.55 3.56 10.83
N ASP A 82 -3.13 2.31 10.98
CA ASP A 82 -2.64 1.78 12.25
C ASP A 82 -1.24 2.33 12.57
N ILE A 83 -0.35 2.49 11.59
CA ILE A 83 0.92 3.22 11.77
C ILE A 83 0.66 4.68 12.15
N ALA A 84 -0.33 5.35 11.56
CA ALA A 84 -0.71 6.71 11.95
C ALA A 84 -1.17 6.78 13.41
N ARG A 85 -1.96 5.80 13.88
CA ARG A 85 -2.38 5.69 15.31
C ARG A 85 -1.19 5.48 16.22
N LEU A 86 -0.26 4.61 15.82
CA LEU A 86 0.97 4.34 16.55
C LEU A 86 1.82 5.61 16.70
N LEU A 87 2.01 6.38 15.63
CA LEU A 87 2.74 7.64 15.67
C LEU A 87 2.05 8.67 16.57
N ALA A 88 0.76 8.90 16.38
CA ALA A 88 0.02 9.88 17.20
C ALA A 88 0.02 9.50 18.68
N GLY A 89 -0.24 8.23 19.01
CA GLY A 89 -0.22 7.74 20.41
C GLY A 89 1.16 7.84 21.06
N SER A 90 2.22 7.43 20.34
CA SER A 90 3.60 7.58 20.84
C SER A 90 3.98 9.03 21.09
N LEU A 91 3.50 9.96 20.26
CA LEU A 91 3.75 11.39 20.43
C LEU A 91 2.79 12.08 21.43
N GLY A 92 1.85 11.34 22.04
CA GLY A 92 0.86 11.89 22.97
C GLY A 92 -0.14 12.84 22.31
N LEU A 93 -0.37 12.69 20.99
CA LEU A 93 -1.26 13.52 20.19
C LEU A 93 -2.56 12.78 19.87
N LYS A 94 -3.63 13.53 19.65
CA LYS A 94 -4.83 12.99 19.00
C LYS A 94 -4.53 12.74 17.52
N LEU A 95 -5.20 11.77 16.92
CA LEU A 95 -5.07 11.48 15.49
C LEU A 95 -6.23 12.08 14.71
N LYS A 96 -5.92 12.74 13.59
CA LYS A 96 -6.88 13.12 12.56
C LYS A 96 -6.44 12.56 11.22
N LEU A 97 -7.19 11.60 10.69
CA LEU A 97 -6.99 11.07 9.34
C LEU A 97 -7.70 11.95 8.32
N VAL A 98 -6.99 12.37 7.28
CA VAL A 98 -7.53 13.18 6.17
C VAL A 98 -7.46 12.36 4.89
N PRO A 99 -8.60 11.87 4.39
CA PRO A 99 -8.64 11.16 3.11
C PRO A 99 -8.08 12.04 1.99
N THR A 100 -7.11 11.53 1.25
CA THR A 100 -6.30 12.28 0.29
C THR A 100 -6.07 11.45 -0.96
N ALA A 101 -6.30 12.03 -2.13
CA ALA A 101 -5.93 11.40 -3.40
C ALA A 101 -4.42 11.36 -3.57
N TRP A 102 -3.91 10.37 -4.30
CA TRP A 102 -2.47 10.21 -4.52
C TRP A 102 -1.83 11.47 -5.10
N GLU A 103 -2.48 12.13 -6.01
CA GLU A 103 -1.99 13.31 -6.71
C GLU A 103 -1.87 14.54 -5.81
N ASP A 104 -2.66 14.58 -4.72
CA ASP A 104 -2.79 15.74 -3.83
C ASP A 104 -1.80 15.76 -2.68
N TRP A 105 -1.23 14.60 -2.29
CA TRP A 105 -0.38 14.53 -1.09
C TRP A 105 0.85 15.45 -1.17
N PRO A 106 1.55 15.59 -2.32
CA PRO A 106 2.77 16.40 -2.36
C PRO A 106 2.48 17.88 -2.09
N LEU A 107 1.41 18.40 -2.70
CA LEU A 107 0.98 19.78 -2.49
C LEU A 107 0.43 19.98 -1.07
N GLY A 108 -0.31 19.01 -0.55
CA GLY A 108 -0.87 19.07 0.79
C GLY A 108 0.20 19.15 1.90
N ILE A 109 1.28 18.37 1.78
CA ILE A 109 2.44 18.46 2.68
C ILE A 109 3.19 19.79 2.50
N ALA A 110 3.46 20.19 1.26
CA ALA A 110 4.20 21.42 0.97
C ALA A 110 3.46 22.66 1.48
N SER A 111 2.14 22.70 1.37
CA SER A 111 1.29 23.80 1.82
C SER A 111 0.94 23.77 3.32
N GLY A 112 1.28 22.68 4.03
CA GLY A 112 0.95 22.52 5.45
C GLY A 112 -0.52 22.15 5.71
N ARG A 113 -1.19 21.50 4.75
CA ARG A 113 -2.55 20.94 4.96
C ARG A 113 -2.52 19.75 5.92
N TYR A 114 -1.43 19.02 5.95
CA TYR A 114 -1.18 17.88 6.83
C TYR A 114 0.19 18.02 7.49
N ASP A 115 0.34 17.44 8.66
CA ASP A 115 1.65 17.27 9.30
C ASP A 115 2.46 16.16 8.65
N VAL A 116 1.77 15.07 8.28
CA VAL A 116 2.36 13.83 7.78
C VAL A 116 1.50 13.25 6.64
N ALA A 117 2.12 12.57 5.70
CA ALA A 117 1.43 11.70 4.74
C ALA A 117 1.84 10.24 4.93
N LEU A 118 0.84 9.35 4.99
CA LEU A 118 0.94 7.90 5.05
C LEU A 118 0.04 7.31 3.96
N ILE A 119 0.56 7.20 2.75
CA ILE A 119 -0.13 6.72 1.55
C ILE A 119 0.82 5.79 0.76
N ASN A 120 1.45 4.85 1.44
CA ASN A 120 2.43 3.94 0.83
C ASN A 120 3.50 4.67 -0.02
N ILE A 121 4.08 5.74 0.51
CA ILE A 121 5.01 6.58 -0.24
C ILE A 121 6.41 5.97 -0.24
N ALA A 122 6.88 5.55 -1.42
CA ALA A 122 8.24 5.08 -1.61
C ALA A 122 9.26 6.24 -1.53
N VAL A 123 10.37 6.01 -0.85
CA VAL A 123 11.50 6.94 -0.82
C VAL A 123 12.20 6.92 -2.17
N THR A 124 12.30 8.08 -2.82
CA THR A 124 13.06 8.28 -4.05
C THR A 124 13.96 9.50 -3.90
N GLU A 125 15.12 9.51 -4.58
CA GLU A 125 16.01 10.66 -4.52
C GLU A 125 15.31 11.96 -4.97
N LYS A 126 14.44 11.87 -5.97
CA LYS A 126 13.65 13.01 -6.46
C LYS A 126 12.68 13.57 -5.41
N ARG A 127 12.02 12.69 -4.64
CA ARG A 127 11.11 13.13 -3.58
C ARG A 127 11.87 13.74 -2.39
N LYS A 128 13.07 13.27 -2.08
CA LYS A 128 13.94 13.80 -1.03
C LYS A 128 14.38 15.26 -1.27
N GLU A 129 14.24 15.78 -2.48
CA GLU A 129 14.45 17.21 -2.76
C GLU A 129 13.45 18.10 -2.01
N LYS A 130 12.21 17.61 -1.75
CA LYS A 130 11.10 18.38 -1.21
C LYS A 130 10.53 17.89 0.12
N PHE A 131 10.83 16.65 0.49
CA PHE A 131 10.24 15.97 1.65
C PHE A 131 11.30 15.27 2.49
N ASP A 132 11.00 15.09 3.78
CA ASP A 132 11.74 14.21 4.68
C ASP A 132 10.93 12.96 4.98
N PHE A 133 11.63 11.86 5.18
CA PHE A 133 11.10 10.50 5.26
C PHE A 133 11.60 9.79 6.52
N ALA A 134 10.70 9.15 7.28
CA ALA A 134 11.07 8.16 8.29
C ALA A 134 10.46 6.80 7.88
N THR A 135 11.31 5.81 7.66
CA THR A 135 10.90 4.52 7.07
C THR A 135 10.09 3.68 8.05
N TYR A 136 9.08 2.97 7.55
CA TYR A 136 8.29 2.03 8.36
C TYR A 136 8.05 0.69 7.67
N ARG A 137 8.40 0.54 6.38
CA ARG A 137 8.21 -0.73 5.65
C ARG A 137 9.16 -0.82 4.47
N VAL A 138 9.40 -2.04 3.98
CA VAL A 138 10.04 -2.29 2.67
C VAL A 138 8.99 -2.85 1.74
N ASP A 139 8.60 -2.08 0.71
CA ASP A 139 7.65 -2.53 -0.29
C ASP A 139 8.34 -3.17 -1.49
N SER A 140 7.71 -4.20 -2.02
CA SER A 140 7.98 -4.76 -3.33
C SER A 140 6.78 -4.50 -4.22
N LEU A 141 7.01 -4.38 -5.51
CA LEU A 141 5.94 -4.30 -6.50
C LEU A 141 5.65 -5.69 -7.05
N ALA A 142 4.43 -5.91 -7.53
CA ALA A 142 4.03 -7.16 -8.13
C ALA A 142 3.18 -6.95 -9.37
N PHE A 143 3.33 -7.86 -10.31
CA PHE A 143 2.45 -8.03 -11.47
C PHE A 143 1.39 -9.07 -11.13
N SER A 144 0.13 -8.69 -11.20
CA SER A 144 -0.98 -9.62 -11.05
C SER A 144 -1.90 -9.61 -12.27
N VAL A 145 -2.47 -10.78 -12.54
CA VAL A 145 -3.34 -11.02 -13.68
C VAL A 145 -4.61 -11.74 -13.23
N LYS A 146 -5.61 -11.83 -14.07
CA LYS A 146 -6.77 -12.70 -13.84
C LYS A 146 -6.31 -14.13 -13.56
N SER A 147 -6.92 -14.82 -12.61
CA SER A 147 -6.52 -16.20 -12.23
C SER A 147 -6.52 -17.17 -13.40
N THR A 148 -7.44 -16.99 -14.37
CA THR A 148 -7.56 -17.80 -15.59
C THR A 148 -6.67 -17.33 -16.74
N SER A 149 -5.82 -16.30 -16.54
CA SER A 149 -4.91 -15.80 -17.56
C SER A 149 -3.84 -16.84 -17.90
N GLU A 150 -3.47 -16.91 -19.18
CA GLU A 150 -2.35 -17.73 -19.67
C GLU A 150 -0.99 -17.14 -19.30
N ILE A 151 -0.93 -15.87 -18.88
CA ILE A 151 0.29 -15.26 -18.38
C ILE A 151 0.65 -15.92 -17.05
N THR A 152 1.79 -16.63 -17.03
CA THR A 152 2.27 -17.36 -15.85
C THR A 152 3.50 -16.72 -15.22
N ARG A 153 4.20 -15.85 -15.94
CA ARG A 153 5.42 -15.19 -15.49
C ARG A 153 5.60 -13.83 -16.13
N ILE A 154 6.05 -12.86 -15.35
CA ILE A 154 6.55 -11.54 -15.79
C ILE A 154 7.84 -11.28 -15.02
N SER A 155 8.96 -11.07 -15.73
CA SER A 155 10.28 -10.88 -15.14
C SER A 155 11.14 -9.80 -15.80
N ASN A 156 10.75 -9.33 -16.99
CA ASN A 156 11.48 -8.35 -17.77
C ASN A 156 10.55 -7.59 -18.72
N ALA A 157 11.09 -6.59 -19.41
CA ALA A 157 10.35 -5.71 -20.31
C ALA A 157 9.65 -6.48 -21.46
N GLN A 158 10.28 -7.52 -22.00
CA GLN A 158 9.71 -8.30 -23.12
C GLN A 158 8.39 -8.95 -22.72
N ASP A 159 8.24 -9.41 -21.48
CA ASP A 159 7.03 -10.06 -20.99
C ASP A 159 5.80 -9.13 -20.98
N LEU A 160 6.05 -7.79 -20.99
CA LEU A 160 5.01 -6.75 -21.06
C LEU A 160 4.70 -6.26 -22.46
N SER A 161 5.46 -6.69 -23.49
CA SER A 161 5.31 -6.18 -24.86
C SER A 161 3.88 -6.30 -25.37
N GLY A 162 3.28 -5.18 -25.80
CA GLY A 162 1.92 -5.09 -26.33
C GLY A 162 0.79 -5.33 -25.31
N ARG A 163 1.10 -5.53 -24.01
CA ARG A 163 0.11 -5.78 -22.97
C ARG A 163 -0.49 -4.48 -22.43
N LYS A 164 -1.74 -4.52 -22.00
CA LYS A 164 -2.42 -3.44 -21.28
C LYS A 164 -2.16 -3.56 -19.79
N VAL A 165 -1.44 -2.58 -19.23
CA VAL A 165 -0.97 -2.62 -17.83
C VAL A 165 -1.60 -1.50 -17.02
N ILE A 166 -2.37 -1.84 -16.01
CA ILE A 166 -2.93 -0.88 -15.06
C ILE A 166 -1.83 -0.40 -14.13
N VAL A 167 -1.66 0.92 -14.05
CA VAL A 167 -0.76 1.63 -13.14
C VAL A 167 -1.39 2.94 -12.65
N GLY A 168 -0.95 3.43 -11.50
CA GLY A 168 -1.25 4.78 -11.05
C GLY A 168 -0.32 5.81 -11.68
N SER A 169 -0.85 6.96 -12.08
CA SER A 169 -0.05 8.08 -12.61
C SER A 169 0.83 8.70 -11.51
N GLY A 170 2.04 9.14 -11.85
CA GLY A 170 3.01 9.74 -10.92
C GLY A 170 3.62 8.76 -9.90
N THR A 171 3.36 7.47 -10.07
CA THR A 171 3.85 6.43 -9.17
C THR A 171 5.22 5.90 -9.58
N ASN A 172 5.81 5.15 -8.67
CA ASN A 172 7.03 4.36 -8.89
C ASN A 172 6.83 3.30 -9.98
N GLN A 173 5.67 2.65 -9.97
CA GLN A 173 5.27 1.63 -10.92
C GLN A 173 5.22 2.17 -12.34
N GLU A 174 4.63 3.33 -12.53
CA GLU A 174 4.60 4.00 -13.83
C GLU A 174 6.00 4.22 -14.39
N ARG A 175 6.92 4.75 -13.56
CA ARG A 175 8.31 5.00 -14.01
C ARG A 175 9.02 3.72 -14.44
N ILE A 176 8.83 2.63 -13.71
CA ILE A 176 9.38 1.32 -14.08
C ILE A 176 8.77 0.85 -15.40
N LEU A 177 7.45 0.95 -15.56
CA LEU A 177 6.76 0.56 -16.79
C LEU A 177 7.25 1.36 -18.00
N LEU A 178 7.40 2.69 -17.85
CA LEU A 178 7.90 3.55 -18.93
C LEU A 178 9.38 3.25 -19.25
N GLY A 179 10.20 2.92 -18.26
CA GLY A 179 11.58 2.45 -18.49
C GLY A 179 11.60 1.15 -19.29
N TRP A 180 10.77 0.18 -18.93
CA TRP A 180 10.63 -1.08 -19.66
C TRP A 180 10.06 -0.88 -21.07
N ASN A 181 9.19 0.11 -21.27
CA ASN A 181 8.71 0.48 -22.59
C ASN A 181 9.85 0.99 -23.49
N ALA A 182 10.73 1.85 -22.95
CA ALA A 182 11.90 2.31 -23.70
C ALA A 182 12.85 1.15 -24.08
N GLU A 183 13.04 0.15 -23.20
CA GLU A 183 13.78 -1.08 -23.51
C GLU A 183 13.11 -1.88 -24.64
N ASN A 184 11.78 -2.00 -24.62
CA ASN A 184 11.03 -2.69 -25.67
C ASN A 184 11.17 -2.00 -27.01
N GLU A 185 10.98 -0.67 -27.05
CA GLU A 185 11.11 0.14 -28.26
C GLU A 185 12.52 0.06 -28.85
N ALA A 186 13.55 0.19 -28.02
CA ALA A 186 14.95 0.05 -28.43
C ALA A 186 15.26 -1.32 -29.04
N ALA A 187 14.53 -2.36 -28.63
CA ALA A 187 14.64 -3.72 -29.16
C ALA A 187 13.64 -4.03 -30.30
N GLY A 188 12.95 -3.02 -30.85
CA GLY A 188 11.98 -3.18 -31.93
C GLY A 188 10.68 -3.91 -31.51
N ARG A 189 10.40 -3.99 -30.22
CA ARG A 189 9.16 -4.60 -29.69
C ARG A 189 8.11 -3.52 -29.41
N GLN A 190 6.84 -3.92 -29.44
CA GLN A 190 5.75 -3.02 -29.06
C GLN A 190 5.86 -2.66 -27.56
N PRO A 191 5.71 -1.38 -27.19
CA PRO A 191 5.61 -1.00 -25.77
C PRO A 191 4.33 -1.56 -25.15
N ALA A 192 4.33 -1.73 -23.83
CA ALA A 192 3.11 -1.94 -23.08
C ALA A 192 2.24 -0.68 -23.11
N LEU A 193 0.92 -0.86 -23.02
CA LEU A 193 -0.07 0.21 -23.02
C LEU A 193 -0.47 0.54 -21.57
N PRO A 194 -0.06 1.67 -20.99
CA PRO A 194 -0.49 2.06 -19.66
C PRO A 194 -2.01 2.32 -19.63
N VAL A 195 -2.68 1.78 -18.62
CA VAL A 195 -4.09 2.04 -18.31
C VAL A 195 -4.13 2.75 -16.97
N TYR A 196 -4.45 4.03 -16.98
CA TYR A 196 -4.49 4.85 -15.78
C TYR A 196 -5.88 4.77 -15.14
N LEU A 197 -5.93 4.27 -13.91
CA LEU A 197 -7.16 4.19 -13.14
C LEU A 197 -6.93 4.82 -11.77
N THR A 198 -7.95 5.53 -11.29
CA THR A 198 -7.93 6.28 -10.02
C THR A 198 -8.60 5.54 -8.89
N ASP A 199 -9.23 4.39 -9.16
CA ASP A 199 -9.90 3.58 -8.14
C ASP A 199 -9.67 2.07 -8.36
N ASP A 200 -9.72 1.36 -7.26
CA ASP A 200 -9.42 -0.06 -7.19
C ASP A 200 -10.53 -0.96 -7.75
N ALA A 201 -11.78 -0.52 -7.63
CA ALA A 201 -12.94 -1.26 -8.12
C ALA A 201 -12.92 -1.31 -9.65
N SER A 202 -12.64 -0.18 -10.31
CA SER A 202 -12.43 -0.11 -11.75
C SER A 202 -11.26 -1.00 -12.20
N GLY A 203 -10.14 -0.99 -11.45
CA GLY A 203 -9.00 -1.86 -11.73
C GLY A 203 -9.36 -3.34 -11.73
N ASN A 204 -10.10 -3.79 -10.72
CA ASN A 204 -10.62 -5.15 -10.66
C ASN A 204 -11.55 -5.48 -11.83
N LEU A 205 -12.47 -4.58 -12.16
CA LEU A 205 -13.40 -4.77 -13.27
C LEU A 205 -12.66 -4.90 -14.61
N TYR A 206 -11.63 -4.08 -14.85
CA TYR A 206 -10.84 -4.12 -16.08
C TYR A 206 -10.08 -5.44 -16.22
N ILE A 207 -9.47 -5.94 -15.14
CA ILE A 207 -8.79 -7.25 -15.14
C ILE A 207 -9.79 -8.39 -15.38
N GLN A 208 -10.94 -8.38 -14.67
CA GLN A 208 -11.92 -9.48 -14.81
C GLN A 208 -12.60 -9.49 -16.18
N SER A 209 -12.84 -8.32 -16.79
CA SER A 209 -13.46 -8.21 -18.12
C SER A 209 -12.47 -8.36 -19.28
N GLY A 210 -11.16 -8.45 -19.03
CA GLY A 210 -10.12 -8.49 -20.08
C GLY A 210 -9.89 -7.15 -20.77
N ARG A 211 -10.36 -6.04 -20.21
CA ARG A 211 -10.05 -4.69 -20.72
C ARG A 211 -8.61 -4.29 -20.43
N ALA A 212 -8.00 -4.88 -19.40
CA ALA A 212 -6.58 -4.83 -19.12
C ALA A 212 -6.08 -6.25 -18.82
N ASP A 213 -4.80 -6.48 -19.11
CA ASP A 213 -4.16 -7.79 -18.96
C ASP A 213 -3.51 -7.94 -17.59
N ILE A 214 -2.90 -6.88 -17.09
CA ILE A 214 -1.99 -6.88 -15.94
C ILE A 214 -2.32 -5.70 -15.03
N PHE A 215 -2.30 -5.93 -13.72
CA PHE A 215 -2.21 -4.88 -12.71
C PHE A 215 -0.78 -4.86 -12.15
N PHE A 216 -0.13 -3.69 -12.16
CA PHE A 216 1.20 -3.49 -11.59
C PHE A 216 1.12 -2.52 -10.42
N GLY A 217 1.30 -3.03 -9.21
CA GLY A 217 1.11 -2.28 -7.97
C GLY A 217 1.84 -2.89 -6.78
N PRO A 218 1.57 -2.42 -5.54
CA PRO A 218 2.16 -2.95 -4.32
C PRO A 218 1.92 -4.45 -4.17
N GLN A 219 2.96 -5.18 -3.77
CA GLN A 219 2.88 -6.64 -3.62
C GLN A 219 1.88 -7.06 -2.54
N SER A 220 1.84 -6.34 -1.41
CA SER A 220 0.89 -6.59 -0.32
C SER A 220 -0.56 -6.52 -0.82
N VAL A 221 -0.89 -5.50 -1.62
CA VAL A 221 -2.23 -5.35 -2.23
C VAL A 221 -2.54 -6.48 -3.20
N ALA A 222 -1.61 -6.81 -4.10
CA ALA A 222 -1.80 -7.88 -5.08
C ALA A 222 -1.99 -9.24 -4.40
N SER A 223 -1.16 -9.56 -3.41
CA SER A 223 -1.22 -10.82 -2.65
C SER A 223 -2.49 -10.92 -1.81
N TYR A 224 -2.89 -9.83 -1.14
CA TYR A 224 -4.13 -9.78 -0.36
C TYR A 224 -5.35 -10.05 -1.24
N LYS A 225 -5.46 -9.40 -2.39
CA LYS A 225 -6.56 -9.62 -3.34
C LYS A 225 -6.60 -11.04 -3.88
N ALA A 226 -5.45 -11.60 -4.22
CA ALA A 226 -5.35 -12.98 -4.68
C ALA A 226 -5.84 -13.96 -3.59
N ALA A 227 -5.46 -13.74 -2.34
CA ALA A 227 -5.89 -14.56 -1.20
C ALA A 227 -7.38 -14.40 -0.90
N LEU A 228 -7.92 -13.16 -0.97
CA LEU A 228 -9.29 -12.83 -0.59
C LEU A 228 -10.33 -13.58 -1.44
N ASN A 229 -10.18 -13.59 -2.76
CA ASN A 229 -11.22 -14.10 -3.66
C ASN A 229 -10.73 -15.07 -4.74
N GLY A 230 -9.41 -15.27 -4.89
CA GLY A 230 -8.81 -16.15 -5.88
C GLY A 230 -9.10 -15.78 -7.35
N LYS A 231 -9.60 -14.55 -7.60
CA LYS A 231 -9.90 -14.08 -8.96
C LYS A 231 -8.68 -13.54 -9.68
N THR A 232 -7.59 -13.30 -8.95
CA THR A 232 -6.29 -12.87 -9.49
C THR A 232 -5.17 -13.77 -8.98
N LYS A 233 -4.03 -13.77 -9.68
CA LYS A 233 -2.79 -14.42 -9.27
C LYS A 233 -1.61 -13.48 -9.50
N VAL A 234 -0.61 -13.52 -8.61
CA VAL A 234 0.67 -12.85 -8.80
C VAL A 234 1.53 -13.69 -9.74
N VAL A 235 2.09 -13.06 -10.77
CA VAL A 235 2.90 -13.73 -11.81
C VAL A 235 4.31 -13.18 -11.94
N GLY A 236 4.68 -12.22 -11.13
CA GLY A 236 6.04 -11.66 -11.08
C GLY A 236 6.17 -10.54 -10.08
N LEU A 237 7.42 -10.26 -9.70
CA LEU A 237 7.75 -9.12 -8.85
C LEU A 237 8.41 -8.03 -9.69
N GLY A 238 8.23 -6.79 -9.25
CA GLY A 238 8.93 -5.65 -9.82
C GLY A 238 10.44 -5.71 -9.57
N PRO A 239 11.23 -5.00 -10.37
CA PRO A 239 12.70 -5.12 -10.36
C PRO A 239 13.36 -4.45 -9.14
N LYS A 240 12.64 -3.64 -8.39
CA LYS A 240 13.19 -2.85 -7.28
C LYS A 240 12.31 -2.97 -6.05
N LYS A 241 12.96 -3.07 -4.89
CA LYS A 241 12.36 -2.84 -3.59
C LYS A 241 12.52 -1.38 -3.20
N ALA A 242 11.58 -0.85 -2.42
CA ALA A 242 11.59 0.53 -1.96
C ALA A 242 11.38 0.60 -0.45
N TRP A 243 12.08 1.52 0.21
CA TRP A 243 11.67 1.98 1.53
C TRP A 243 10.34 2.73 1.40
N VAL A 244 9.36 2.35 2.18
CA VAL A 244 8.13 3.09 2.39
C VAL A 244 8.23 3.87 3.68
N ALA A 245 7.84 5.14 3.65
CA ALA A 245 8.11 6.04 4.75
C ALA A 245 6.95 6.97 5.06
N THR A 246 6.85 7.35 6.35
CA THR A 246 6.09 8.52 6.73
C THR A 246 6.76 9.75 6.12
N THR A 247 5.96 10.63 5.53
CA THR A 247 6.47 11.75 4.75
C THR A 247 6.03 13.05 5.37
N THR A 248 6.98 13.96 5.57
CA THR A 248 6.72 15.31 6.10
C THR A 248 7.46 16.37 5.27
N LYS A 249 7.12 17.65 5.48
CA LYS A 249 7.75 18.77 4.77
C LYS A 249 9.24 18.80 5.09
N LYS A 250 10.07 18.94 4.08
CA LYS A 250 11.52 18.98 4.21
C LYS A 250 11.97 20.10 5.15
N GLY A 251 12.89 19.76 6.05
CA GLY A 251 13.56 20.70 6.93
C GLY A 251 12.69 21.21 8.09
N ASN A 252 11.47 20.70 8.28
CA ASN A 252 10.64 21.11 9.43
C ASN A 252 11.01 20.40 10.75
N GLY A 253 11.87 19.39 10.68
CA GLY A 253 12.41 18.65 11.82
C GLY A 253 11.47 17.63 12.47
N LEU A 254 10.19 17.56 12.10
CA LEU A 254 9.24 16.61 12.65
C LEU A 254 9.65 15.15 12.38
N VAL A 255 10.36 14.90 11.29
CA VAL A 255 10.81 13.56 10.87
C VAL A 255 11.57 12.81 11.96
N TYR A 256 12.34 13.51 12.82
CA TYR A 256 13.11 12.88 13.91
C TYR A 256 12.23 12.38 15.04
N ALA A 257 11.13 13.10 15.34
CA ALA A 257 10.12 12.64 16.30
C ALA A 257 9.36 11.42 15.75
N LEU A 258 9.02 11.42 14.46
CA LEU A 258 8.38 10.29 13.80
C LEU A 258 9.29 9.04 13.79
N GLN A 259 10.57 9.22 13.47
CA GLN A 259 11.56 8.14 13.54
C GLN A 259 11.68 7.57 14.95
N ALA A 260 11.80 8.43 15.96
CA ALA A 260 11.92 7.99 17.35
C ALA A 260 10.68 7.25 17.82
N ALA A 261 9.47 7.72 17.46
CA ALA A 261 8.21 7.04 17.73
C ALA A 261 8.15 5.65 17.11
N LEU A 262 8.55 5.51 15.84
CA LEU A 262 8.63 4.21 15.15
C LEU A 262 9.65 3.29 15.83
N ASN A 263 10.83 3.77 16.15
CA ASN A 263 11.88 2.96 16.80
C ASN A 263 11.47 2.51 18.19
N GLY A 264 10.80 3.38 18.96
CA GLY A 264 10.23 3.01 20.25
C GLY A 264 9.16 1.92 20.11
N ALA A 265 8.26 2.05 19.15
CA ALA A 265 7.23 1.05 18.89
C ALA A 265 7.80 -0.28 18.37
N ILE A 266 8.86 -0.25 17.56
CA ILE A 266 9.62 -1.44 17.14
C ILE A 266 10.21 -2.14 18.37
N ALA A 267 10.88 -1.41 19.25
CA ALA A 267 11.49 -1.97 20.45
C ALA A 267 10.47 -2.58 21.42
N ARG A 268 9.24 -2.07 21.47
CA ARG A 268 8.15 -2.58 22.32
C ARG A 268 7.32 -3.67 21.66
N GLY A 269 7.55 -4.00 20.38
CA GLY A 269 6.78 -4.98 19.63
C GLY A 269 5.40 -4.50 19.15
N GLU A 270 5.05 -3.24 19.36
CA GLU A 270 3.78 -2.63 18.93
C GLU A 270 3.69 -2.52 17.40
N TYR A 271 4.80 -2.14 16.78
CA TYR A 271 4.93 -2.07 15.32
C TYR A 271 4.72 -3.44 14.65
N GLN A 272 5.34 -4.49 15.19
CA GLN A 272 5.18 -5.86 14.68
C GLN A 272 3.74 -6.34 14.76
N GLN A 273 3.01 -5.96 15.82
CA GLN A 273 1.59 -6.27 15.94
C GLN A 273 0.75 -5.62 14.83
N VAL A 274 1.08 -4.38 14.43
CA VAL A 274 0.43 -3.72 13.30
C VAL A 274 0.67 -4.50 12.02
N LEU A 275 1.91 -4.83 11.67
CA LEU A 275 2.19 -5.54 10.43
C LEU A 275 1.64 -6.96 10.42
N ALA A 276 1.70 -7.68 11.55
CA ALA A 276 1.13 -9.01 11.69
C ALA A 276 -0.39 -9.01 11.47
N ARG A 277 -1.10 -8.02 12.03
CA ARG A 277 -2.55 -7.85 11.86
C ARG A 277 -2.96 -7.77 10.38
N TRP A 278 -2.11 -7.16 9.55
CA TRP A 278 -2.38 -6.90 8.14
C TRP A 278 -1.68 -7.85 7.18
N GLY A 279 -0.94 -8.84 7.71
CA GLY A 279 -0.23 -9.84 6.90
C GLY A 279 1.02 -9.29 6.19
N GLU A 280 1.61 -8.22 6.74
CA GLU A 280 2.77 -7.53 6.16
C GLU A 280 4.10 -7.82 6.92
N GLN A 281 4.18 -8.91 7.68
CA GLN A 281 5.39 -9.26 8.44
C GLN A 281 6.65 -9.38 7.57
N GLY A 282 6.49 -9.79 6.31
CA GLY A 282 7.59 -9.88 5.35
C GLY A 282 8.17 -8.53 4.90
N GLU A 283 7.51 -7.43 5.27
CA GLU A 283 7.88 -6.06 4.89
C GLU A 283 8.44 -5.25 6.07
N GLU A 284 8.67 -5.90 7.21
CA GLU A 284 9.18 -5.28 8.42
C GLU A 284 10.56 -4.65 8.22
N VAL A 285 10.78 -3.50 8.87
CA VAL A 285 12.08 -2.88 9.04
C VAL A 285 12.61 -3.16 10.44
N ARG A 286 13.91 -3.37 10.57
CA ARG A 286 14.55 -3.57 11.89
C ARG A 286 14.61 -2.28 12.69
N GLN A 287 14.70 -1.16 12.00
CA GLN A 287 14.69 0.19 12.55
C GLN A 287 14.18 1.17 11.51
N SER A 288 13.56 2.25 11.96
CA SER A 288 13.22 3.40 11.12
C SER A 288 14.47 4.23 10.85
N GLU A 289 14.67 4.61 9.59
CA GLU A 289 15.77 5.47 9.14
C GLU A 289 15.22 6.77 8.56
N VAL A 290 15.94 7.88 8.81
CA VAL A 290 15.62 9.17 8.21
C VAL A 290 16.33 9.32 6.88
N ASN A 291 15.59 9.60 5.82
CA ASN A 291 16.10 9.86 4.48
C ASN A 291 17.14 8.84 3.97
N PRO A 292 16.89 7.52 4.06
CA PRO A 292 17.82 6.53 3.53
C PRO A 292 18.00 6.71 2.02
N PRO A 293 19.00 6.02 1.41
CA PRO A 293 19.13 5.98 -0.04
C PRO A 293 17.80 5.58 -0.69
N GLY A 294 17.30 6.43 -1.57
CA GLY A 294 16.05 6.23 -2.28
C GLY A 294 16.26 5.57 -3.64
N ILE A 295 15.14 5.19 -4.28
CA ILE A 295 15.19 4.70 -5.66
C ILE A 295 15.59 5.85 -6.59
N THR A 296 16.51 5.54 -7.51
CA THR A 296 16.86 6.36 -8.69
C THR A 296 16.26 5.74 -9.95
N TYR A 297 15.88 6.59 -10.94
CA TYR A 297 15.34 6.18 -12.24
C TYR A 297 16.16 6.79 -13.36
#